data_4ea8836fe363dec80fac47426d117f03
#
_entry.id   4ea8836fe363dec80fac47426d117f03
#
_cell.length_a   1.000
_cell.length_b   1.000
_cell.length_c   1.000
_cell.angle_alpha   90.00
_cell.angle_beta   90.00
_cell.angle_gamma   90.00
#
_symmetry.space_group_name_H-M   'P 1'
#
loop_
_entity.id
_entity.type
_entity.pdbx_description
1 polymer ?
#
loop_
_entity_poly.entity_id
_entity_poly.type
_entity_poly.pdbx_seq_one_letter_code
_entity_poly.pdbx_strand_id
1 'polypeptide(L)'
;MFALLASAGVASARPQRHQADNMPRGFQWPPSRTMIEAGVQCEAKLDELGVAWKSATREGHVVEPITLADATLGGIEYVPVGGKLPAMDCQLALALATFGPKLYELGVRQVRVGSIYRWSKVRVGGKTKDMLSRHALGLAMDVVSFVDDAGREAVVGKDYKAGDELLISIEHAIDDTSAFRTVLTPANDPISHADHFHIEANPDYSDDRPST
;
A
#
# COMPACT_ATOMS: atom_id res chain seq x y z
N MET A 1 50.32 -6.24 -7.03
CA MET A 1 49.28 -6.60 -8.02
C MET A 1 48.13 -7.23 -7.22
N PHE A 2 47.16 -6.43 -6.77
CA PHE A 2 46.01 -6.92 -5.98
C PHE A 2 44.84 -7.05 -6.93
N ALA A 3 44.30 -8.27 -7.05
CA ALA A 3 43.12 -8.55 -7.85
C ALA A 3 41.88 -8.21 -6.99
N LEU A 4 41.10 -7.23 -7.40
CA LEU A 4 39.74 -6.99 -6.86
C LEU A 4 38.81 -8.08 -7.41
N LEU A 5 38.35 -8.96 -6.53
CA LEU A 5 37.26 -9.87 -6.81
C LEU A 5 35.94 -9.07 -6.69
N ALA A 6 35.36 -8.73 -7.84
CA ALA A 6 33.98 -8.21 -7.89
C ALA A 6 33.00 -9.35 -7.58
N SER A 7 32.37 -9.32 -6.41
CA SER A 7 31.26 -10.20 -6.10
C SER A 7 30.01 -9.72 -6.88
N ALA A 8 29.65 -10.43 -7.94
CA ALA A 8 28.37 -10.26 -8.60
C ALA A 8 27.26 -10.71 -7.65
N GLY A 9 26.53 -9.76 -7.08
CA GLY A 9 25.32 -10.03 -6.31
C GLY A 9 24.29 -10.72 -7.20
N VAL A 10 23.89 -11.93 -6.83
CA VAL A 10 22.79 -12.65 -7.47
C VAL A 10 21.51 -11.91 -7.12
N ALA A 11 20.94 -11.15 -8.05
CA ALA A 11 19.60 -10.60 -7.93
C ALA A 11 18.64 -11.78 -7.78
N SER A 12 18.10 -11.97 -6.58
CA SER A 12 17.05 -12.96 -6.31
C SER A 12 15.81 -12.55 -7.09
N ALA A 13 15.47 -13.31 -8.14
CA ALA A 13 14.22 -13.12 -8.86
C ALA A 13 13.06 -13.37 -7.90
N ARG A 14 12.25 -12.32 -7.62
CA ARG A 14 11.04 -12.41 -6.80
C ARG A 14 10.08 -13.42 -7.41
N PRO A 15 9.41 -14.27 -6.59
CA PRO A 15 8.36 -15.13 -7.11
C PRO A 15 7.23 -14.26 -7.69
N GLN A 16 6.90 -14.48 -8.96
CA GLN A 16 5.73 -13.84 -9.59
C GLN A 16 4.47 -14.29 -8.83
N ARG A 17 3.82 -13.34 -8.15
CA ARG A 17 2.55 -13.60 -7.46
C ARG A 17 1.46 -13.83 -8.52
N HIS A 18 0.77 -14.97 -8.43
CA HIS A 18 -0.25 -15.35 -9.40
C HIS A 18 -1.48 -14.43 -9.31
N GLN A 19 -2.05 -14.08 -10.47
CA GLN A 19 -3.26 -13.22 -10.59
C GLN A 19 -4.50 -13.77 -9.90
N ALA A 20 -4.58 -15.08 -9.64
CA ALA A 20 -5.69 -15.71 -8.92
C ALA A 20 -5.87 -15.16 -7.49
N ASP A 21 -4.81 -14.60 -6.90
CA ASP A 21 -4.79 -14.15 -5.51
C ASP A 21 -5.05 -12.65 -5.35
N ASN A 22 -5.69 -11.97 -6.31
CA ASN A 22 -5.92 -10.52 -6.20
C ASN A 22 -6.88 -10.16 -5.07
N MET A 23 -7.87 -11.00 -4.77
CA MET A 23 -8.76 -10.78 -3.63
C MET A 23 -8.06 -11.17 -2.32
N PRO A 24 -8.37 -10.47 -1.20
CA PRO A 24 -7.96 -10.94 0.12
C PRO A 24 -8.46 -12.36 0.36
N ARG A 25 -7.66 -13.17 1.06
CA ARG A 25 -8.08 -14.52 1.43
C ARG A 25 -9.37 -14.45 2.25
N GLY A 26 -10.37 -15.28 1.93
CA GLY A 26 -11.70 -15.28 2.57
C GLY A 26 -12.59 -14.08 2.20
N PHE A 27 -12.19 -13.22 1.26
CA PHE A 27 -13.04 -12.10 0.82
C PHE A 27 -14.30 -12.60 0.11
N GLN A 28 -15.45 -12.06 0.51
CA GLN A 28 -16.74 -12.26 -0.17
C GLN A 28 -17.59 -10.99 -0.10
N TRP A 29 -18.60 -10.91 -0.93
CA TRP A 29 -19.55 -9.79 -0.92
C TRP A 29 -21.00 -10.30 -1.05
N PRO A 30 -21.93 -9.89 -0.19
CA PRO A 30 -21.77 -9.03 0.99
C PRO A 30 -20.75 -9.54 2.01
N PRO A 31 -20.19 -8.65 2.88
CA PRO A 31 -19.19 -9.06 3.87
C PRO A 31 -19.66 -10.17 4.79
N SER A 32 -18.81 -11.18 5.00
CA SER A 32 -19.05 -12.23 5.99
C SER A 32 -18.98 -11.68 7.42
N ARG A 33 -19.41 -12.50 8.37
CA ARG A 33 -19.24 -12.22 9.79
C ARG A 33 -17.75 -12.02 10.15
N THR A 34 -16.89 -12.90 9.65
CA THR A 34 -15.43 -12.82 9.84
C THR A 34 -14.84 -11.51 9.32
N MET A 35 -15.31 -11.03 8.17
CA MET A 35 -14.88 -9.74 7.62
C MET A 35 -15.33 -8.56 8.48
N ILE A 36 -16.59 -8.60 8.99
CA ILE A 36 -17.10 -7.56 9.89
C ILE A 36 -16.33 -7.54 11.21
N GLU A 37 -16.07 -8.72 11.80
CA GLU A 37 -15.28 -8.84 13.02
C GLU A 37 -13.83 -8.34 12.82
N ALA A 38 -13.23 -8.61 11.65
CA ALA A 38 -11.93 -8.08 11.29
C ALA A 38 -11.91 -6.55 11.17
N GLY A 39 -13.01 -5.93 10.71
CA GLY A 39 -13.20 -4.48 10.71
C GLY A 39 -13.17 -3.91 12.13
N VAL A 40 -13.98 -4.46 13.03
CA VAL A 40 -14.02 -4.03 14.45
C VAL A 40 -12.66 -4.16 15.13
N GLN A 41 -11.93 -5.27 14.88
CA GLN A 41 -10.58 -5.45 15.40
C GLN A 41 -9.58 -4.44 14.81
N CYS A 42 -9.75 -4.10 13.53
CA CYS A 42 -8.92 -3.09 12.88
C CYS A 42 -9.11 -1.71 13.51
N GLU A 43 -10.36 -1.29 13.76
CA GLU A 43 -10.67 -0.01 14.41
C GLU A 43 -10.04 0.05 15.81
N ALA A 44 -10.19 -1.00 16.62
CA ALA A 44 -9.55 -1.08 17.94
C ALA A 44 -8.03 -0.93 17.88
N LYS A 45 -7.37 -1.53 16.87
CA LYS A 45 -5.93 -1.38 16.66
C LYS A 45 -5.52 0.03 16.23
N LEU A 46 -6.34 0.72 15.42
CA LEU A 46 -6.10 2.12 15.09
C LEU A 46 -6.21 3.01 16.33
N ASP A 47 -7.18 2.75 17.22
CA ASP A 47 -7.31 3.45 18.50
C ASP A 47 -6.08 3.21 19.40
N GLU A 48 -5.60 1.97 19.51
CA GLU A 48 -4.37 1.62 20.25
C GLU A 48 -3.12 2.34 19.70
N LEU A 49 -3.06 2.55 18.37
CA LEU A 49 -1.99 3.29 17.70
C LEU A 49 -2.16 4.81 17.79
N GLY A 50 -3.26 5.30 18.39
CA GLY A 50 -3.57 6.72 18.51
C GLY A 50 -3.91 7.40 17.18
N VAL A 51 -4.38 6.64 16.20
CA VAL A 51 -4.78 7.18 14.89
C VAL A 51 -6.12 7.90 15.02
N ALA A 52 -6.18 9.16 14.63
CA ALA A 52 -7.42 9.94 14.63
C ALA A 52 -8.23 9.64 13.36
N TRP A 53 -9.28 8.84 13.49
CA TRP A 53 -10.16 8.40 12.40
C TRP A 53 -11.65 8.61 12.70
N LYS A 54 -12.49 8.47 11.68
CA LYS A 54 -13.95 8.46 11.76
C LYS A 54 -14.51 7.45 10.78
N SER A 55 -15.60 6.78 11.14
CA SER A 55 -16.36 5.95 10.19
C SER A 55 -16.81 6.78 8.99
N ALA A 56 -16.78 6.18 7.83
CA ALA A 56 -17.24 6.77 6.58
C ALA A 56 -18.45 6.01 6.02
N THR A 57 -19.20 6.67 5.12
CA THR A 57 -20.25 5.98 4.38
C THR A 57 -19.64 4.89 3.51
N ARG A 58 -20.22 3.69 3.56
CA ARG A 58 -19.77 2.57 2.73
C ARG A 58 -19.96 2.89 1.26
N GLU A 59 -18.89 2.70 0.50
CA GLU A 59 -18.85 2.88 -0.92
C GLU A 59 -18.32 1.61 -1.59
N GLY A 60 -18.97 1.18 -2.67
CA GLY A 60 -18.58 -0.04 -3.40
C GLY A 60 -18.47 -1.26 -2.50
N HIS A 61 -17.32 -1.91 -2.52
CA HIS A 61 -17.02 -3.11 -1.75
C HIS A 61 -15.99 -2.87 -0.62
N VAL A 62 -15.93 -1.65 -0.10
CA VAL A 62 -15.14 -1.33 1.09
C VAL A 62 -15.81 -1.93 2.32
N VAL A 63 -15.12 -2.78 3.07
CA VAL A 63 -15.70 -3.55 4.18
C VAL A 63 -15.89 -2.65 5.40
N GLU A 64 -14.82 -1.96 5.83
CA GLU A 64 -14.83 -1.04 6.96
C GLU A 64 -14.27 0.32 6.54
N PRO A 65 -15.13 1.17 5.94
CA PRO A 65 -14.70 2.46 5.42
C PRO A 65 -14.46 3.47 6.55
N ILE A 66 -13.29 4.08 6.52
CA ILE A 66 -12.90 5.16 7.43
C ILE A 66 -12.34 6.37 6.68
N THR A 67 -12.40 7.52 7.33
CA THR A 67 -11.64 8.72 6.96
C THR A 67 -10.70 9.09 8.09
N LEU A 68 -9.54 9.63 7.77
CA LEU A 68 -8.62 10.18 8.77
C LEU A 68 -9.05 11.58 9.17
N ALA A 69 -9.00 11.88 10.46
CA ALA A 69 -9.30 13.23 10.98
C ALA A 69 -8.13 14.18 10.74
N ASP A 70 -6.90 13.68 10.86
CA ASP A 70 -5.70 14.27 10.29
C ASP A 70 -5.10 13.27 9.29
N ALA A 71 -4.29 13.73 8.37
CA ALA A 71 -3.75 12.90 7.31
C ALA A 71 -2.45 12.18 7.73
N THR A 72 -2.30 11.82 9.01
CA THR A 72 -1.06 11.26 9.57
C THR A 72 -1.25 9.81 10.03
N LEU A 73 -0.40 8.91 9.55
CA LEU A 73 -0.35 7.51 9.93
C LEU A 73 1.10 7.10 10.23
N GLY A 74 1.35 6.57 11.45
CA GLY A 74 2.67 6.10 11.86
C GLY A 74 3.78 7.15 11.76
N GLY A 75 3.46 8.43 11.97
CA GLY A 75 4.41 9.55 11.90
C GLY A 75 4.63 10.10 10.49
N ILE A 76 3.91 9.61 9.49
CA ILE A 76 4.00 10.04 8.08
C ILE A 76 2.73 10.79 7.70
N GLU A 77 2.89 11.96 7.08
CA GLU A 77 1.79 12.73 6.52
C GLU A 77 1.43 12.24 5.11
N TYR A 78 0.14 11.96 4.86
CA TYR A 78 -0.39 11.51 3.57
C TYR A 78 -1.13 12.65 2.88
N VAL A 79 -0.54 13.25 1.85
CA VAL A 79 -1.07 14.42 1.14
C VAL A 79 -1.58 14.02 -0.24
N PRO A 80 -2.88 14.13 -0.52
CA PRO A 80 -3.40 13.84 -1.85
C PRO A 80 -2.90 14.88 -2.87
N VAL A 81 -2.65 14.45 -4.10
CA VAL A 81 -2.26 15.35 -5.21
C VAL A 81 -3.36 16.35 -5.54
N GLY A 82 -4.61 16.02 -5.23
CA GLY A 82 -5.75 16.91 -5.39
C GLY A 82 -6.87 16.62 -4.40
N GLY A 83 -7.59 17.65 -3.97
CA GLY A 83 -8.73 17.53 -3.08
C GLY A 83 -8.38 17.12 -1.65
N LYS A 84 -9.21 16.25 -1.07
CA LYS A 84 -9.04 15.67 0.27
C LYS A 84 -8.64 14.21 0.15
N LEU A 85 -7.94 13.70 1.16
CA LEU A 85 -7.66 12.27 1.26
C LEU A 85 -9.00 11.51 1.28
N PRO A 86 -9.23 10.59 0.32
CA PRO A 86 -10.50 9.87 0.24
C PRO A 86 -10.65 8.88 1.40
N ALA A 87 -11.87 8.37 1.60
CA ALA A 87 -12.08 7.23 2.48
C ALA A 87 -11.29 6.01 1.99
N MET A 88 -10.87 5.19 2.95
CA MET A 88 -10.16 3.94 2.70
C MET A 88 -10.73 2.82 3.58
N ASP A 89 -10.39 1.58 3.29
CA ASP A 89 -10.67 0.49 4.23
C ASP A 89 -9.76 0.61 5.46
N CYS A 90 -10.29 0.33 6.64
CA CYS A 90 -9.55 0.34 7.90
C CYS A 90 -8.25 -0.47 7.80
N GLN A 91 -8.25 -1.61 7.11
CA GLN A 91 -7.07 -2.47 6.96
C GLN A 91 -5.93 -1.79 6.18
N LEU A 92 -6.24 -0.91 5.22
CA LEU A 92 -5.22 -0.10 4.55
C LEU A 92 -4.62 0.92 5.53
N ALA A 93 -5.45 1.64 6.28
CA ALA A 93 -4.99 2.60 7.26
C ALA A 93 -4.11 1.94 8.33
N LEU A 94 -4.51 0.75 8.82
CA LEU A 94 -3.74 -0.03 9.80
C LEU A 94 -2.38 -0.47 9.24
N ALA A 95 -2.34 -0.97 8.00
CA ALA A 95 -1.09 -1.34 7.35
C ALA A 95 -0.14 -0.14 7.21
N LEU A 96 -0.67 1.02 6.80
CA LEU A 96 0.10 2.26 6.67
C LEU A 96 0.58 2.78 8.03
N ALA A 97 -0.27 2.75 9.07
CA ALA A 97 0.09 3.17 10.43
C ALA A 97 1.20 2.28 11.02
N THR A 98 1.10 0.97 10.81
CA THR A 98 2.10 -0.01 11.28
C THR A 98 3.43 0.13 10.54
N PHE A 99 3.40 0.44 9.25
CA PHE A 99 4.59 0.59 8.41
C PHE A 99 5.22 1.99 8.51
N GLY A 100 4.46 3.01 8.92
CA GLY A 100 4.90 4.40 9.00
C GLY A 100 6.22 4.61 9.73
N PRO A 101 6.47 3.99 10.92
CA PRO A 101 7.75 4.09 11.61
C PRO A 101 8.94 3.66 10.74
N LYS A 102 8.77 2.64 9.88
CA LYS A 102 9.81 2.21 8.95
C LYS A 102 10.10 3.25 7.86
N LEU A 103 9.08 3.88 7.32
CA LEU A 103 9.25 5.02 6.39
C LEU A 103 9.95 6.19 7.09
N TYR A 104 9.58 6.46 8.35
CA TYR A 104 10.19 7.54 9.13
C TYR A 104 11.70 7.30 9.38
N GLU A 105 12.10 6.05 9.65
CA GLU A 105 13.50 5.65 9.77
C GLU A 105 14.29 5.83 8.47
N LEU A 106 13.64 5.64 7.31
CA LEU A 106 14.22 5.90 5.99
C LEU A 106 14.30 7.39 5.66
N GLY A 107 13.90 8.29 6.57
CA GLY A 107 13.91 9.71 6.39
C GLY A 107 12.65 10.29 5.75
N VAL A 108 11.63 9.49 5.39
CA VAL A 108 10.37 9.98 4.82
C VAL A 108 9.58 10.75 5.87
N ARG A 109 8.97 11.86 5.48
CA ARG A 109 8.06 12.65 6.33
C ARG A 109 6.70 12.80 5.69
N GLN A 110 6.62 12.76 4.36
CA GLN A 110 5.36 12.94 3.66
C GLN A 110 5.29 12.00 2.44
N VAL A 111 4.08 11.50 2.18
CA VAL A 111 3.72 10.68 1.02
C VAL A 111 2.70 11.43 0.18
N ARG A 112 2.99 11.63 -1.11
CA ARG A 112 2.05 12.22 -2.06
C ARG A 112 1.17 11.13 -2.68
N VAL A 113 -0.11 11.20 -2.36
CA VAL A 113 -1.10 10.17 -2.73
C VAL A 113 -1.80 10.54 -4.03
N GLY A 114 -1.68 9.69 -5.03
CA GLY A 114 -2.38 9.83 -6.32
C GLY A 114 -3.82 9.36 -6.23
N SER A 115 -4.07 8.14 -5.75
CA SER A 115 -5.43 7.62 -5.53
C SER A 115 -5.47 6.56 -4.45
N ILE A 116 -6.65 6.38 -3.83
CA ILE A 116 -6.96 5.28 -2.90
C ILE A 116 -8.19 4.54 -3.42
N TYR A 117 -9.39 5.06 -3.18
CA TYR A 117 -10.63 4.45 -3.67
C TYR A 117 -10.95 4.88 -5.10
N ARG A 118 -11.25 3.90 -5.95
CA ARG A 118 -11.91 4.06 -7.24
C ARG A 118 -12.58 2.76 -7.63
N TRP A 119 -13.79 2.81 -8.14
CA TRP A 119 -14.46 1.64 -8.70
C TRP A 119 -13.80 1.25 -10.03
N SER A 120 -12.94 0.25 -9.99
CA SER A 120 -12.15 -0.17 -11.14
C SER A 120 -11.89 -1.67 -11.16
N LYS A 121 -11.63 -2.19 -12.37
CA LYS A 121 -11.16 -3.56 -12.57
C LYS A 121 -9.64 -3.59 -12.69
N VAL A 122 -9.05 -4.75 -12.39
CA VAL A 122 -7.61 -5.02 -12.54
C VAL A 122 -7.18 -4.81 -14.00
N ARG A 123 -6.03 -4.18 -14.18
CA ARG A 123 -5.34 -4.07 -15.47
C ARG A 123 -3.99 -4.75 -15.39
N VAL A 124 -3.66 -5.54 -16.42
CA VAL A 124 -2.38 -6.24 -16.57
C VAL A 124 -1.90 -6.11 -17.99
N GLY A 125 -0.71 -5.57 -18.18
CA GLY A 125 -0.13 -5.35 -19.51
C GLY A 125 -1.06 -4.55 -20.42
N GLY A 126 -1.74 -3.53 -19.87
CA GLY A 126 -2.71 -2.69 -20.59
C GLY A 126 -4.09 -3.32 -20.83
N LYS A 127 -4.32 -4.59 -20.46
CA LYS A 127 -5.61 -5.29 -20.64
C LYS A 127 -6.41 -5.32 -19.35
N THR A 128 -7.70 -4.96 -19.42
CA THR A 128 -8.64 -5.08 -18.30
C THR A 128 -9.07 -6.54 -18.12
N LYS A 129 -9.02 -7.01 -16.87
CA LYS A 129 -9.49 -8.34 -16.45
C LYS A 129 -10.88 -8.23 -15.81
N ASP A 130 -11.67 -9.31 -15.87
CA ASP A 130 -12.98 -9.34 -15.21
C ASP A 130 -12.82 -9.67 -13.71
N MET A 131 -12.15 -8.76 -13.00
CA MET A 131 -11.85 -8.87 -11.57
C MET A 131 -11.72 -7.47 -11.00
N LEU A 132 -12.29 -7.22 -9.81
CA LEU A 132 -12.15 -5.94 -9.12
C LEU A 132 -10.69 -5.68 -8.72
N SER A 133 -10.26 -4.44 -8.89
CA SER A 133 -9.01 -3.94 -8.34
C SER A 133 -9.13 -3.76 -6.83
N ARG A 134 -8.02 -3.85 -6.10
CA ARG A 134 -7.96 -3.53 -4.67
C ARG A 134 -8.34 -2.07 -4.35
N HIS A 135 -8.23 -1.16 -5.31
CA HIS A 135 -8.79 0.18 -5.18
C HIS A 135 -10.31 0.18 -4.98
N ALA A 136 -11.04 -0.73 -5.64
CA ALA A 136 -12.49 -0.86 -5.45
C ALA A 136 -12.89 -1.44 -4.09
N LEU A 137 -11.91 -1.95 -3.34
CA LEU A 137 -12.06 -2.44 -1.96
C LEU A 137 -11.52 -1.43 -0.93
N GLY A 138 -10.98 -0.28 -1.36
CA GLY A 138 -10.29 0.67 -0.47
C GLY A 138 -8.98 0.14 0.12
N LEU A 139 -8.43 -0.95 -0.43
CA LEU A 139 -7.25 -1.68 0.06
C LEU A 139 -5.96 -1.36 -0.70
N ALA A 140 -5.99 -0.43 -1.65
CA ALA A 140 -4.82 -0.03 -2.42
C ALA A 140 -4.61 1.49 -2.37
N MET A 141 -3.35 1.89 -2.52
CA MET A 141 -2.93 3.28 -2.61
C MET A 141 -1.89 3.44 -3.72
N ASP A 142 -2.11 4.42 -4.60
CA ASP A 142 -1.12 4.87 -5.57
C ASP A 142 -0.32 6.04 -4.98
N VAL A 143 1.02 5.93 -4.97
CA VAL A 143 1.93 6.94 -4.44
C VAL A 143 2.77 7.51 -5.57
N VAL A 144 2.73 8.81 -5.75
CA VAL A 144 3.44 9.49 -6.85
C VAL A 144 4.80 10.03 -6.43
N SER A 145 4.99 10.36 -5.14
CA SER A 145 6.27 10.82 -4.61
C SER A 145 6.36 10.69 -3.09
N PHE A 146 7.58 10.77 -2.59
CA PHE A 146 7.90 10.80 -1.17
C PHE A 146 8.74 12.05 -0.86
N VAL A 147 8.46 12.70 0.27
CA VAL A 147 9.23 13.86 0.71
C VAL A 147 10.04 13.46 1.95
N ASP A 148 11.34 13.70 1.90
CA ASP A 148 12.25 13.39 3.00
C ASP A 148 12.30 14.50 4.08
N ASP A 149 13.08 14.29 5.13
CA ASP A 149 13.26 15.21 6.26
C ASP A 149 14.04 16.49 5.90
N ALA A 150 14.76 16.50 4.77
CA ALA A 150 15.37 17.70 4.20
C ALA A 150 14.41 18.49 3.30
N GLY A 151 13.19 17.99 3.07
CA GLY A 151 12.19 18.58 2.18
C GLY A 151 12.41 18.26 0.70
N ARG A 152 13.33 17.32 0.37
CA ARG A 152 13.51 16.85 -1.01
C ARG A 152 12.36 15.93 -1.40
N GLU A 153 11.75 16.18 -2.54
CA GLU A 153 10.71 15.32 -3.11
C GLU A 153 11.33 14.34 -4.13
N ALA A 154 11.23 13.05 -3.86
CA ALA A 154 11.59 11.97 -4.75
C ALA A 154 10.34 11.53 -5.54
N VAL A 155 10.28 11.88 -6.83
CA VAL A 155 9.14 11.65 -7.72
C VAL A 155 9.30 10.31 -8.45
N VAL A 156 8.37 9.37 -8.22
CA VAL A 156 8.48 8.00 -8.75
C VAL A 156 8.66 7.98 -10.26
N GLY A 157 7.82 8.68 -11.01
CA GLY A 157 7.85 8.69 -12.47
C GLY A 157 9.13 9.26 -13.10
N LYS A 158 9.88 10.05 -12.33
CA LYS A 158 11.11 10.70 -12.80
C LYS A 158 12.36 10.06 -12.19
N ASP A 159 12.37 9.91 -10.86
CA ASP A 159 13.61 9.68 -10.12
C ASP A 159 13.87 8.17 -9.90
N TYR A 160 12.83 7.33 -9.91
CA TYR A 160 12.99 5.88 -9.72
C TYR A 160 13.88 5.24 -10.82
N LYS A 161 13.64 5.56 -12.09
CA LYS A 161 14.45 5.05 -13.21
C LYS A 161 15.86 5.64 -13.23
N ALA A 162 16.06 6.77 -12.58
CA ALA A 162 17.38 7.37 -12.39
C ALA A 162 18.17 6.71 -11.26
N GLY A 163 17.59 5.76 -10.53
CA GLY A 163 18.23 5.03 -9.46
C GLY A 163 18.20 5.76 -8.11
N ASP A 164 17.15 6.55 -7.83
CA ASP A 164 17.00 7.25 -6.54
C ASP A 164 17.02 6.24 -5.38
N GLU A 165 18.00 6.37 -4.50
CA GLU A 165 18.26 5.44 -3.40
C GLU A 165 17.11 5.39 -2.38
N LEU A 166 16.42 6.51 -2.14
CA LEU A 166 15.28 6.54 -1.22
C LEU A 166 14.13 5.69 -1.78
N LEU A 167 13.78 5.86 -3.06
CA LEU A 167 12.69 5.10 -3.70
C LEU A 167 12.98 3.60 -3.72
N ILE A 168 14.23 3.21 -4.02
CA ILE A 168 14.67 1.81 -4.01
C ILE A 168 14.61 1.23 -2.58
N SER A 169 15.06 2.00 -1.58
CA SER A 169 15.00 1.57 -0.17
C SER A 169 13.57 1.41 0.33
N ILE A 170 12.66 2.28 -0.08
CA ILE A 170 11.23 2.19 0.25
C ILE A 170 10.61 0.94 -0.39
N GLU A 171 10.89 0.67 -1.67
CA GLU A 171 10.41 -0.55 -2.34
C GLU A 171 10.85 -1.80 -1.58
N HIS A 172 12.16 -1.91 -1.25
CA HIS A 172 12.67 -3.05 -0.48
C HIS A 172 12.00 -3.17 0.89
N ALA A 173 11.84 -2.06 1.61
CA ALA A 173 11.20 -2.08 2.92
C ALA A 173 9.74 -2.54 2.86
N ILE A 174 8.98 -2.16 1.80
CA ILE A 174 7.61 -2.63 1.60
C ILE A 174 7.59 -4.13 1.31
N ASP A 175 8.52 -4.63 0.51
CA ASP A 175 8.58 -6.05 0.19
C ASP A 175 9.00 -6.94 1.36
N ASP A 176 9.77 -6.40 2.28
CA ASP A 176 10.24 -7.11 3.48
C ASP A 176 9.17 -7.23 4.56
N THR A 177 8.04 -6.51 4.42
CA THR A 177 6.92 -6.59 5.39
C THR A 177 5.80 -7.50 4.93
N SER A 178 5.09 -8.13 5.88
CA SER A 178 3.85 -8.87 5.63
C SER A 178 2.60 -7.98 5.61
N ALA A 179 2.70 -6.70 5.99
CA ALA A 179 1.58 -5.76 6.03
C ALA A 179 0.99 -5.50 4.64
N PHE A 180 1.83 -5.61 3.60
CA PHE A 180 1.42 -5.41 2.23
C PHE A 180 1.53 -6.70 1.41
N ARG A 181 0.56 -6.91 0.52
CA ARG A 181 0.57 -8.02 -0.43
C ARG A 181 1.64 -7.84 -1.51
N THR A 182 1.76 -6.63 -2.01
CA THR A 182 2.66 -6.28 -3.09
C THR A 182 2.89 -4.78 -3.16
N VAL A 183 4.01 -4.40 -3.75
CA VAL A 183 4.21 -3.10 -4.35
C VAL A 183 4.48 -3.28 -5.84
N LEU A 184 3.74 -2.53 -6.69
CA LEU A 184 4.01 -2.45 -8.11
C LEU A 184 4.73 -1.13 -8.38
N THR A 185 5.80 -1.21 -9.14
CA THR A 185 6.75 -0.11 -9.37
C THR A 185 7.11 -0.02 -10.86
N PRO A 186 7.78 1.04 -11.29
CA PRO A 186 8.27 1.14 -12.66
C PRO A 186 9.23 0.00 -13.07
N ALA A 187 9.81 -0.75 -12.12
CA ALA A 187 10.69 -1.89 -12.42
C ALA A 187 9.90 -3.17 -12.69
N ASN A 188 8.86 -3.46 -11.89
CA ASN A 188 8.16 -4.75 -11.93
C ASN A 188 6.83 -4.71 -12.71
N ASP A 189 6.24 -3.51 -12.96
CA ASP A 189 5.13 -3.31 -13.89
C ASP A 189 5.24 -1.96 -14.63
N PRO A 190 6.20 -1.84 -15.58
CA PRO A 190 6.50 -0.58 -16.28
C PRO A 190 5.38 -0.08 -17.21
N ILE A 191 4.38 -0.90 -17.52
CA ILE A 191 3.28 -0.52 -18.43
C ILE A 191 2.16 0.17 -17.66
N SER A 192 1.79 -0.35 -16.48
CA SER A 192 0.65 0.17 -15.70
C SER A 192 1.08 1.08 -14.56
N HIS A 193 2.35 0.96 -14.11
CA HIS A 193 2.88 1.65 -12.92
C HIS A 193 4.21 2.38 -13.23
N ALA A 194 4.25 3.05 -14.42
CA ALA A 194 5.45 3.76 -14.89
C ALA A 194 5.82 5.00 -14.06
N ASP A 195 4.87 5.57 -13.34
CA ASP A 195 4.96 6.90 -12.71
C ASP A 195 4.49 6.93 -11.23
N HIS A 196 4.15 5.78 -10.66
CA HIS A 196 3.72 5.68 -9.26
C HIS A 196 4.07 4.31 -8.67
N PHE A 197 4.11 4.23 -7.35
CA PHE A 197 4.06 2.96 -6.62
C PHE A 197 2.61 2.62 -6.33
N HIS A 198 2.21 1.39 -6.63
CA HIS A 198 0.91 0.86 -6.24
C HIS A 198 1.11 -0.11 -5.08
N ILE A 199 0.58 0.23 -3.91
CA ILE A 199 0.74 -0.51 -2.66
C ILE A 199 -0.60 -1.12 -2.26
N GLU A 200 -0.62 -2.40 -1.90
CA GLU A 200 -1.84 -3.12 -1.53
C GLU A 200 -1.74 -3.70 -0.12
N ALA A 201 -2.65 -3.31 0.78
CA ALA A 201 -2.82 -3.97 2.08
C ALA A 201 -3.20 -5.45 1.91
N ASN A 202 -2.84 -6.28 2.90
CA ASN A 202 -3.00 -7.74 2.82
C ASN A 202 -3.82 -8.32 3.98
N PRO A 203 -5.09 -7.91 4.17
CA PRO A 203 -5.93 -8.53 5.19
C PRO A 203 -6.22 -10.00 4.84
N ASP A 204 -6.32 -10.83 5.88
CA ASP A 204 -6.82 -12.21 5.80
C ASP A 204 -8.17 -12.30 6.51
N TYR A 205 -9.21 -12.70 5.79
CA TYR A 205 -10.58 -12.87 6.29
C TYR A 205 -10.97 -14.33 6.40
N SER A 206 -10.04 -15.27 6.29
CA SER A 206 -10.34 -16.70 6.42
C SER A 206 -10.66 -17.07 7.88
N ASP A 207 -11.48 -18.13 8.04
CA ASP A 207 -11.90 -18.61 9.37
C ASP A 207 -10.76 -19.31 10.13
N ASP A 208 -9.69 -19.71 9.44
CA ASP A 208 -8.51 -20.38 9.98
C ASP A 208 -7.37 -19.41 10.37
N ARG A 209 -7.67 -18.11 10.56
CA ARG A 209 -6.72 -17.14 11.09
C ARG A 209 -6.23 -17.54 12.48
N PRO A 210 -4.92 -17.49 12.74
CA PRO A 210 -4.45 -17.65 14.11
C PRO A 210 -5.03 -16.54 15.00
N SER A 211 -5.53 -16.91 16.17
CA SER A 211 -5.98 -15.95 17.18
C SER A 211 -4.77 -15.13 17.61
N THR A 212 -4.82 -13.82 17.39
CA THR A 212 -3.79 -12.85 17.79
C THR A 212 -4.02 -12.38 19.21
#